data_3f2df352356257f6a6cdc6cfdd6998d2
#
_entry.id   3f2df352356257f6a6cdc6cfdd6998d2
#
_cell.length_a   1.000
_cell.length_b   1.000
_cell.length_c   1.000
_cell.angle_alpha   90.00
_cell.angle_beta   90.00
_cell.angle_gamma   90.00
#
_symmetry.space_group_name_H-M   'P 1'
#
loop_
_entity.id
_entity.type
_entity.pdbx_description
1 polymer ?
#
loop_
_entity_poly.entity_id
_entity_poly.type
_entity_poly.pdbx_seq_one_letter_code
_entity_poly.pdbx_strand_id
1 'polypeptide(L)'
;MTTFDLSPLWRSSVGFDEFDRLFDSVFSTNNKGSSYPPYNIVKHDKNIYQITMAIAGFDQDQINISQEGNLLTVQGDMGSDKENDKTEFLYRGIANRNFERNFELADTVKVVKADLKNGLLSIDLEREIPEHQKPRKIEINTKNLLTA
;
A
#
# COMPACT_ATOMS: atom_id res chain seq x y z
N MET A 1 -14.71 4.71 -27.48
CA MET A 1 -14.24 3.58 -26.71
C MET A 1 -14.29 3.92 -25.24
N THR A 2 -15.11 3.19 -24.51
CA THR A 2 -15.12 3.30 -23.06
C THR A 2 -14.00 2.45 -22.49
N THR A 3 -12.94 3.10 -22.08
CA THR A 3 -11.87 2.44 -21.33
C THR A 3 -12.20 2.55 -19.85
N PHE A 4 -12.40 1.43 -19.22
CA PHE A 4 -12.54 1.37 -17.76
C PHE A 4 -11.17 1.60 -17.12
N ASP A 5 -11.10 2.58 -16.24
CA ASP A 5 -9.88 2.85 -15.51
C ASP A 5 -9.89 2.12 -14.16
N LEU A 6 -9.10 1.07 -14.06
CA LEU A 6 -8.86 0.37 -12.82
C LEU A 6 -7.58 0.85 -12.12
N SER A 7 -6.90 1.88 -12.66
CA SER A 7 -5.68 2.39 -12.05
C SER A 7 -5.85 2.86 -10.60
N PRO A 8 -7.00 3.42 -10.16
CA PRO A 8 -7.20 3.73 -8.75
C PRO A 8 -7.19 2.50 -7.84
N LEU A 9 -7.63 1.35 -8.33
CA LEU A 9 -7.57 0.09 -7.58
C LEU A 9 -6.13 -0.39 -7.43
N TRP A 10 -5.32 -0.21 -8.45
CA TRP A 10 -3.92 -0.61 -8.45
C TRP A 10 -3.03 0.34 -7.67
N ARG A 11 -3.37 1.64 -7.64
CA ARG A 11 -2.63 2.64 -6.86
C ARG A 11 -2.68 2.40 -5.36
N SER A 12 -3.69 1.69 -4.89
CA SER A 12 -3.85 1.34 -3.47
C SER A 12 -3.65 -0.15 -3.21
N SER A 13 -3.02 -0.87 -4.12
CA SER A 13 -2.78 -2.31 -4.00
C SER A 13 -1.30 -2.62 -3.92
N VAL A 14 -0.94 -3.59 -3.09
CA VAL A 14 0.44 -4.02 -2.87
C VAL A 14 0.55 -5.52 -3.07
N GLY A 15 1.54 -5.95 -3.84
CA GLY A 15 1.83 -7.36 -4.09
C GLY A 15 1.18 -7.94 -5.35
N PHE A 16 0.45 -7.14 -6.13
CA PHE A 16 -0.19 -7.54 -7.38
C PHE A 16 0.59 -7.12 -8.62
N ASP A 17 1.85 -6.80 -8.47
CA ASP A 17 2.69 -6.22 -9.52
C ASP A 17 2.86 -7.11 -10.76
N GLU A 18 2.66 -8.40 -10.63
CA GLU A 18 2.65 -9.31 -11.78
C GLU A 18 1.44 -9.13 -12.68
N PHE A 19 0.32 -8.70 -12.13
CA PHE A 19 -0.90 -8.39 -12.88
C PHE A 19 -0.92 -6.97 -13.45
N ASP A 20 -0.10 -6.09 -12.90
CA ASP A 20 -0.09 -4.66 -13.20
C ASP A 20 0.17 -4.39 -14.69
N ARG A 21 1.10 -5.12 -15.26
CA ARG A 21 1.46 -4.97 -16.69
C ARG A 21 0.33 -5.33 -17.65
N LEU A 22 -0.53 -6.26 -17.25
CA LEU A 22 -1.67 -6.67 -18.07
C LEU A 22 -2.81 -5.65 -17.98
N PHE A 23 -2.99 -5.06 -16.82
CA PHE A 23 -4.07 -4.11 -16.58
C PHE A 23 -3.74 -2.68 -17.01
N ASP A 24 -2.49 -2.25 -16.87
CA ASP A 24 -2.05 -0.94 -17.36
C ASP A 24 -2.24 -0.76 -18.86
N SER A 25 -2.09 -1.83 -19.63
CA SER A 25 -2.32 -1.80 -21.05
C SER A 25 -3.80 -1.71 -21.44
N VAL A 26 -4.69 -2.09 -20.54
CA VAL A 26 -6.13 -2.18 -20.80
C VAL A 26 -6.91 -1.04 -20.16
N PHE A 27 -6.41 -0.48 -19.05
CA PHE A 27 -7.18 0.44 -18.21
C PHE A 27 -6.43 1.72 -17.84
N SER A 28 -5.94 2.48 -18.81
CA SER A 28 -5.32 3.76 -18.49
C SER A 28 -6.33 4.90 -18.60
N THR A 29 -6.83 5.41 -17.51
CA THR A 29 -7.61 6.65 -17.51
C THR A 29 -7.53 7.45 -16.21
N ASN A 30 -7.86 8.70 -16.37
CA ASN A 30 -7.79 9.74 -15.37
C ASN A 30 -8.84 9.58 -14.26
N ASN A 31 -8.43 9.31 -13.07
CA ASN A 31 -9.31 9.43 -11.93
C ASN A 31 -8.87 10.60 -11.04
N LYS A 32 -9.65 11.64 -11.08
CA LYS A 32 -9.48 12.83 -10.23
C LYS A 32 -10.13 12.62 -8.87
N GLY A 33 -9.80 11.52 -8.20
CA GLY A 33 -10.19 11.34 -6.81
C GLY A 33 -9.30 12.14 -5.88
N SER A 34 -9.79 12.47 -4.68
CA SER A 34 -8.97 13.07 -3.65
C SER A 34 -7.78 12.16 -3.34
N SER A 35 -6.59 12.61 -3.69
CA SER A 35 -5.34 11.87 -3.49
C SER A 35 -4.61 12.28 -2.21
N TYR A 36 -5.33 12.86 -1.25
CA TYR A 36 -4.75 13.26 0.02
C TYR A 36 -4.80 12.12 1.04
N PRO A 37 -3.71 11.85 1.75
CA PRO A 37 -2.37 12.39 1.53
C PRO A 37 -1.67 11.74 0.32
N PRO A 38 -0.70 12.45 -0.29
CA PRO A 38 0.12 11.86 -1.35
C PRO A 38 0.90 10.66 -0.82
N TYR A 39 1.02 9.64 -1.63
CA TYR A 39 1.77 8.44 -1.26
C TYR A 39 2.47 7.82 -2.47
N ASN A 40 3.51 7.05 -2.17
CA ASN A 40 4.20 6.20 -3.12
C ASN A 40 4.14 4.75 -2.66
N ILE A 41 4.04 3.84 -3.60
CA ILE A 41 4.25 2.42 -3.36
C ILE A 41 5.49 2.01 -4.13
N VAL A 42 6.51 1.56 -3.42
CA VAL A 42 7.82 1.23 -3.98
C VAL A 42 8.10 -0.24 -3.75
N LYS A 43 8.64 -0.89 -4.77
CA LYS A 43 9.19 -2.24 -4.66
C LYS A 43 10.71 -2.14 -4.59
N HIS A 44 11.27 -2.51 -3.45
CA HIS A 44 12.72 -2.47 -3.24
C HIS A 44 13.42 -3.74 -3.70
N ASP A 45 12.74 -4.88 -3.52
CA ASP A 45 13.25 -6.18 -3.94
C ASP A 45 12.06 -7.08 -4.29
N LYS A 46 12.32 -8.28 -4.73
CA LYS A 46 11.32 -9.23 -5.20
C LYS A 46 10.13 -9.41 -4.23
N ASN A 47 10.40 -9.37 -2.94
CA ASN A 47 9.40 -9.58 -1.91
C ASN A 47 9.32 -8.42 -0.90
N ILE A 48 9.94 -7.29 -1.17
CA ILE A 48 10.02 -6.16 -0.25
C ILE A 48 9.38 -4.93 -0.87
N TYR A 49 8.38 -4.40 -0.20
CA TYR A 49 7.62 -3.23 -0.61
C TYR A 49 7.64 -2.17 0.48
N GLN A 50 7.43 -0.94 0.08
CA GLN A 50 7.29 0.18 1.02
C GLN A 50 6.20 1.13 0.53
N ILE A 51 5.31 1.50 1.44
CA ILE A 51 4.39 2.61 1.22
C ILE A 51 4.97 3.82 1.94
N THR A 52 5.11 4.94 1.23
CA THR A 52 5.55 6.20 1.80
C THR A 52 4.45 7.24 1.63
N MET A 53 4.03 7.86 2.72
CA MET A 53 2.97 8.87 2.73
C MET A 53 3.50 10.20 3.24
N ALA A 54 3.20 11.28 2.53
CA ALA A 54 3.55 12.62 2.96
C ALA A 54 2.46 13.15 3.90
N ILE A 55 2.74 13.13 5.19
CA ILE A 55 1.81 13.52 6.25
C ILE A 55 2.45 14.51 7.23
N ALA A 56 3.15 15.49 6.69
CA ALA A 56 3.73 16.55 7.50
C ALA A 56 2.64 17.25 8.33
N GLY A 57 2.94 17.49 9.60
CA GLY A 57 1.99 18.10 10.54
C GLY A 57 1.24 17.13 11.43
N PHE A 58 1.34 15.81 11.18
CA PHE A 58 0.79 14.79 12.06
C PHE A 58 1.84 14.30 13.05
N ASP A 59 1.44 14.16 14.29
CA ASP A 59 2.21 13.46 15.30
C ASP A 59 1.90 11.96 15.26
N GLN A 60 2.80 11.18 15.80
CA GLN A 60 2.64 9.72 15.83
C GLN A 60 1.32 9.28 16.50
N ASP A 61 0.90 9.99 17.53
CA ASP A 61 -0.34 9.70 18.26
C ASP A 61 -1.61 9.96 17.45
N GLN A 62 -1.49 10.74 16.39
CA GLN A 62 -2.59 11.10 15.50
C GLN A 62 -2.75 10.14 14.34
N ILE A 63 -1.80 9.20 14.19
CA ILE A 63 -1.81 8.22 13.11
C ILE A 63 -2.16 6.86 13.67
N ASN A 64 -3.13 6.21 13.04
CA ASN A 64 -3.52 4.83 13.34
C ASN A 64 -3.34 3.96 12.10
N ILE A 65 -2.66 2.86 12.25
CA ILE A 65 -2.42 1.88 11.19
C ILE A 65 -2.97 0.54 11.66
N SER A 66 -3.85 -0.03 10.86
CA SER A 66 -4.44 -1.34 11.16
C SER A 66 -4.45 -2.22 9.91
N GLN A 67 -4.29 -3.50 10.12
CA GLN A 67 -4.43 -4.51 9.08
C GLN A 67 -5.49 -5.51 9.51
N GLU A 68 -6.51 -5.65 8.68
CA GLU A 68 -7.55 -6.65 8.87
C GLU A 68 -7.63 -7.50 7.60
N GLY A 69 -7.18 -8.75 7.73
CA GLY A 69 -7.03 -9.61 6.55
C GLY A 69 -6.07 -9.00 5.53
N ASN A 70 -6.57 -8.73 4.36
CA ASN A 70 -5.81 -8.17 3.25
C ASN A 70 -5.95 -6.64 3.14
N LEU A 71 -6.69 -6.02 4.05
CA LEU A 71 -6.94 -4.60 4.04
C LEU A 71 -6.04 -3.88 5.05
N LEU A 72 -5.17 -3.04 4.56
CA LEU A 72 -4.36 -2.12 5.36
C LEU A 72 -5.05 -0.77 5.38
N THR A 73 -5.38 -0.28 6.56
CA THR A 73 -6.01 1.03 6.74
C THR A 73 -5.05 1.96 7.48
N VAL A 74 -4.83 3.13 6.91
CA VAL A 74 -4.05 4.21 7.52
C VAL A 74 -4.98 5.39 7.75
N GLN A 75 -5.13 5.78 9.00
CA GLN A 75 -5.98 6.90 9.41
C GLN A 75 -5.14 7.98 10.07
N GLY A 76 -5.43 9.22 9.71
CA GLY A 76 -4.88 10.40 10.39
C GLY A 76 -6.02 11.24 10.96
N ASP A 77 -5.94 11.52 12.25
CA ASP A 77 -6.92 12.34 12.96
C ASP A 77 -6.18 13.43 13.74
N MET A 78 -6.32 14.65 13.29
CA MET A 78 -5.75 15.82 13.96
C MET A 78 -6.55 16.28 15.18
N GLY A 79 -7.65 15.60 15.48
CA GLY A 79 -8.58 16.02 16.50
C GLY A 79 -9.40 17.23 16.09
N SER A 80 -10.26 17.65 16.97
CA SER A 80 -11.04 18.88 16.81
C SER A 80 -10.25 20.11 17.29
N ASP A 81 -8.94 20.13 17.03
CA ASP A 81 -8.17 21.31 17.33
C ASP A 81 -8.73 22.44 16.48
N LYS A 82 -9.52 23.18 17.19
CA LYS A 82 -10.04 24.46 16.85
C LYS A 82 -8.95 25.22 16.11
N GLU A 83 -9.19 25.42 14.87
CA GLU A 83 -8.61 26.54 14.20
C GLU A 83 -8.73 27.70 15.19
N ASN A 84 -7.61 28.03 15.82
CA ASN A 84 -7.51 29.28 16.53
C ASN A 84 -7.54 30.33 15.43
N ASP A 85 -8.73 30.79 15.17
CA ASP A 85 -9.20 31.55 14.02
C ASP A 85 -8.59 32.94 13.87
N LYS A 86 -7.38 33.13 14.33
CA LYS A 86 -6.67 34.40 14.16
C LYS A 86 -5.69 34.39 13.02
N THR A 87 -5.54 33.25 12.33
CA THR A 87 -4.59 33.11 11.26
C THR A 87 -5.29 33.23 9.91
N GLU A 88 -5.01 34.28 9.19
CA GLU A 88 -5.47 34.48 7.83
C GLU A 88 -4.45 33.88 6.86
N PHE A 89 -4.88 32.90 6.04
CA PHE A 89 -4.04 32.35 4.99
C PHE A 89 -4.12 33.23 3.75
N LEU A 90 -3.02 33.82 3.34
CA LEU A 90 -2.94 34.49 2.04
C LEU A 90 -2.92 33.48 0.89
N TYR A 91 -2.34 32.32 1.14
CA TYR A 91 -2.35 31.18 0.25
C TYR A 91 -2.23 29.89 1.07
N ARG A 92 -3.03 28.90 0.74
CA ARG A 92 -3.01 27.61 1.42
C ARG A 92 -2.79 26.48 0.40
N GLY A 93 -1.54 26.00 0.31
CA GLY A 93 -1.15 24.87 -0.54
C GLY A 93 -0.99 23.57 0.22
N ILE A 94 -0.84 23.63 1.56
CA ILE A 94 -0.72 22.46 2.43
C ILE A 94 -2.03 22.24 3.14
N ALA A 95 -2.71 21.14 2.81
CA ALA A 95 -3.95 20.77 3.46
C ALA A 95 -3.65 19.80 4.61
N ASN A 96 -3.74 20.28 5.85
CA ASN A 96 -3.71 19.41 7.02
C ASN A 96 -5.15 19.05 7.39
N ARG A 97 -5.54 17.84 7.10
CA ARG A 97 -6.90 17.35 7.35
C ARG A 97 -6.91 15.89 7.71
N ASN A 98 -7.96 15.47 8.38
CA ASN A 98 -8.18 14.07 8.67
C ASN A 98 -8.29 13.27 7.36
N PHE A 99 -7.75 12.07 7.38
CA PHE A 99 -7.78 11.19 6.21
C PHE A 99 -7.94 9.73 6.63
N GLU A 100 -8.42 8.96 5.69
CA GLU A 100 -8.41 7.50 5.75
C GLU A 100 -7.97 6.96 4.39
N ARG A 101 -6.93 6.13 4.39
CA ARG A 101 -6.45 5.45 3.21
C ARG A 101 -6.48 3.95 3.42
N ASN A 102 -7.01 3.27 2.42
CA ASN A 102 -7.10 1.82 2.40
C ASN A 102 -6.21 1.28 1.29
N PHE A 103 -5.42 0.27 1.63
CA PHE A 103 -4.56 -0.44 0.69
C PHE A 103 -4.93 -1.91 0.71
N GLU A 104 -5.17 -2.48 -0.46
CA GLU A 104 -5.35 -3.91 -0.58
C GLU A 104 -4.01 -4.61 -0.73
N LEU A 105 -3.76 -5.58 0.15
CA LEU A 105 -2.55 -6.37 0.15
C LEU A 105 -2.84 -7.75 -0.45
N ALA A 106 -1.88 -8.28 -1.21
CA ALA A 106 -1.96 -9.67 -1.61
C ALA A 106 -1.92 -10.59 -0.38
N ASP A 107 -2.47 -11.78 -0.49
CA ASP A 107 -2.64 -12.72 0.62
C ASP A 107 -1.35 -13.01 1.41
N THR A 108 -0.22 -12.94 0.71
CA THR A 108 1.09 -13.25 1.28
C THR A 108 1.86 -12.03 1.77
N VAL A 109 1.32 -10.82 1.59
CA VAL A 109 1.98 -9.58 1.98
C VAL A 109 1.55 -9.17 3.38
N LYS A 110 2.54 -8.87 4.23
CA LYS A 110 2.33 -8.43 5.61
C LYS A 110 3.11 -7.16 5.91
N VAL A 111 2.57 -6.37 6.82
CA VAL A 111 3.26 -5.22 7.37
C VAL A 111 4.34 -5.69 8.33
N VAL A 112 5.58 -5.23 8.13
CA VAL A 112 6.72 -5.55 8.97
C VAL A 112 6.91 -4.47 10.04
N LYS A 113 6.90 -3.21 9.62
CA LYS A 113 7.03 -2.06 10.52
C LYS A 113 6.50 -0.79 9.88
N ALA A 114 6.31 0.23 10.70
CA ALA A 114 5.97 1.56 10.27
C ALA A 114 6.79 2.58 11.06
N ASP A 115 7.32 3.57 10.38
CA ASP A 115 8.11 4.65 10.96
C ASP A 115 7.60 6.00 10.46
N LEU A 116 7.51 6.98 11.36
CA LEU A 116 7.21 8.36 11.01
C LEU A 116 8.46 9.22 11.26
N LYS A 117 8.98 9.79 10.20
CA LYS A 117 10.18 10.61 10.25
C LYS A 117 10.11 11.76 9.25
N ASN A 118 10.40 12.96 9.71
CA ASN A 118 10.45 14.15 8.85
C ASN A 118 9.15 14.39 8.06
N GLY A 119 8.00 14.07 8.63
CA GLY A 119 6.71 14.21 7.96
C GLY A 119 6.40 13.13 6.93
N LEU A 120 7.23 12.11 6.83
CA LEU A 120 7.01 10.96 5.97
C LEU A 120 6.71 9.72 6.80
N LEU A 121 5.56 9.11 6.56
CA LEU A 121 5.22 7.81 7.10
C LEU A 121 5.71 6.75 6.14
N SER A 122 6.57 5.86 6.61
CA SER A 122 7.08 4.73 5.85
C SER A 122 6.53 3.44 6.44
N ILE A 123 5.84 2.66 5.63
CA ILE A 123 5.29 1.35 6.02
C ILE A 123 6.00 0.30 5.20
N ASP A 124 6.78 -0.52 5.85
CA ASP A 124 7.50 -1.61 5.22
C ASP A 124 6.66 -2.87 5.21
N LEU A 125 6.58 -3.49 4.04
CA LEU A 125 5.81 -4.70 3.81
C LEU A 125 6.71 -5.78 3.19
N GLU A 126 6.43 -7.01 3.53
CA GLU A 126 7.14 -8.16 3.00
C GLU A 126 6.17 -9.22 2.51
N ARG A 127 6.49 -9.80 1.37
CA ARG A 127 5.77 -10.98 0.87
C ARG A 127 6.40 -12.23 1.47
N GLU A 128 5.62 -12.96 2.24
CA GLU A 128 6.00 -14.27 2.74
C GLU A 128 5.31 -15.35 1.90
N ILE A 129 6.10 -16.14 1.19
CA ILE A 129 5.58 -17.30 0.46
C ILE A 129 5.52 -18.46 1.44
N PRO A 130 4.33 -19.03 1.72
CA PRO A 130 4.22 -20.20 2.59
C PRO A 130 5.08 -21.36 2.08
N GLU A 131 5.64 -22.16 2.98
CA GLU A 131 6.51 -23.27 2.63
C GLU A 131 5.88 -24.24 1.64
N HIS A 132 4.57 -24.50 1.77
CA HIS A 132 3.84 -25.39 0.88
C HIS A 132 3.66 -24.81 -0.54
N GLN A 133 3.87 -23.51 -0.73
CA GLN A 133 3.79 -22.84 -2.03
C GLN A 133 5.17 -22.54 -2.63
N LYS A 134 6.25 -22.74 -1.88
CA LYS A 134 7.59 -22.54 -2.39
C LYS A 134 7.93 -23.60 -3.43
N PRO A 135 8.72 -23.27 -4.46
CA PRO A 135 9.23 -24.26 -5.38
C PRO A 135 10.00 -25.34 -4.63
N ARG A 136 9.68 -26.58 -4.89
CA ARG A 136 10.39 -27.73 -4.33
C ARG A 136 10.83 -28.64 -5.45
N LYS A 137 11.98 -29.25 -5.26
CA LYS A 137 12.46 -30.27 -6.19
C LYS A 137 11.68 -31.55 -5.96
N ILE A 138 11.13 -32.09 -7.03
CA ILE A 138 10.46 -33.37 -7.00
C ILE A 138 11.42 -34.41 -7.52
N GLU A 139 11.73 -35.40 -6.69
CA GLU A 139 12.58 -36.50 -7.08
C GLU A 139 11.82 -37.52 -7.95
N ILE A 140 12.47 -37.88 -9.03
CA ILE A 140 11.91 -38.94 -9.89
C ILE A 140 12.31 -40.28 -9.29
N ASN A 141 11.31 -41.04 -8.87
CA ASN A 141 11.53 -42.35 -8.27
C ASN A 141 11.55 -43.42 -9.36
N THR A 142 12.74 -43.77 -9.81
CA THR A 142 12.93 -44.78 -10.83
C THR A 142 12.96 -46.23 -10.28
N LYS A 143 13.15 -46.36 -8.96
CA LYS A 143 13.24 -47.69 -8.34
C LYS A 143 11.92 -48.46 -8.32
N ASN A 144 10.79 -47.74 -8.30
CA ASN A 144 9.48 -48.39 -8.30
C ASN A 144 9.11 -49.03 -9.62
N LEU A 145 9.82 -48.73 -10.69
CA LEU A 145 9.61 -49.37 -11.99
C LEU A 145 10.30 -50.73 -12.13
N LEU A 146 11.22 -51.01 -11.22
CA LEU A 146 12.03 -52.25 -11.24
C LEU A 146 11.56 -53.29 -10.23
N THR A 147 10.69 -52.94 -9.31
CA THR A 147 10.06 -53.86 -8.38
C THR A 147 8.64 -54.21 -8.85
N ALA A 148 8.58 -55.08 -9.77
CA ALA A 148 7.32 -55.65 -10.21
C ALA A 148 6.85 -56.70 -9.24
#